data_ea7acb012b5507c236dd14d5dbcc94d7
#
_entry.id   ea7acb012b5507c236dd14d5dbcc94d7
#
_cell.length_a   1.000
_cell.length_b   1.000
_cell.length_c   1.000
_cell.angle_alpha   90.00
_cell.angle_beta   90.00
_cell.angle_gamma   90.00
#
_symmetry.space_group_name_H-M   'P 1'
#
loop_
_entity.id
_entity.type
_entity.pdbx_description
1 polymer ?
#
loop_
_entity_poly.entity_id
_entity_poly.type
_entity_poly.pdbx_seq_one_letter_code
_entity_poly.pdbx_strand_id
1 'polypeptide(L)'
;MSRQSLSVSRRRFLQSTALGAAAAAGVLQAPAVLRAQGAAVKVGILHPVSGALSYSGQQGRIGATLAIEEINAGGGIKALRGAKIEAVLGDAQSTPEGGNAEVEKMNGAGVAAIVGGYASGICLAASQTAARYDLPYIVDVGVVDSIVSRGLKNTFRFGPGFGVIAKTALDNLVTINDQANKAAKTVMIVHEDSAFGAGLAKLLNAQLPERGFQVLETIPHPTPTRDFNNVVLKIKAQNPDLVIPANYYNEYVLLARTMQQQKVRPKGIYSVLGGAASSYKFVKEFPEAAQYIMDCNHWFDPKNPKALALKKKVEGQNQFYTYEVYLNYSCVLLLADALERAASADRDKIIAALESSTFKGHVMPYGPTKFVNGQNQGAAPVNTQVVGNDIQVIFPAAFASAKPVFPMPPA
;
A
#
# COMPACT_ATOMS: atom_id res chain seq x y z
N MET A 1 -70.42 -62.52 21.98
CA MET A 1 -69.81 -61.31 21.39
C MET A 1 -69.98 -60.15 22.35
N SER A 2 -69.05 -59.86 23.20
CA SER A 2 -69.14 -58.92 24.31
C SER A 2 -68.25 -57.73 24.04
N ARG A 3 -68.81 -56.51 23.93
CA ARG A 3 -68.11 -55.27 23.88
C ARG A 3 -67.77 -54.79 25.29
N GLN A 4 -66.53 -54.81 25.69
CA GLN A 4 -66.15 -54.12 26.93
C GLN A 4 -65.77 -52.67 26.61
N SER A 5 -66.53 -51.75 27.25
CA SER A 5 -66.25 -50.29 27.26
C SER A 5 -65.30 -49.99 28.41
N LEU A 6 -64.15 -49.46 28.11
CA LEU A 6 -63.17 -48.95 29.07
C LEU A 6 -63.56 -47.48 29.43
N SER A 7 -64.11 -47.31 30.62
CA SER A 7 -64.35 -46.00 31.20
C SER A 7 -63.06 -45.47 31.86
N VAL A 8 -62.47 -44.43 31.32
CA VAL A 8 -61.29 -43.71 31.92
C VAL A 8 -61.83 -42.69 32.93
N SER A 9 -61.54 -42.89 34.22
CA SER A 9 -61.96 -42.05 35.33
C SER A 9 -61.44 -40.59 35.20
N ARG A 10 -62.30 -39.59 35.34
CA ARG A 10 -62.02 -38.17 35.34
C ARG A 10 -60.94 -37.77 36.33
N ARG A 11 -60.64 -38.53 37.32
CA ARG A 11 -59.54 -38.26 38.30
C ARG A 11 -58.14 -38.49 37.77
N ARG A 12 -57.94 -39.39 36.79
CA ARG A 12 -56.65 -39.60 36.15
C ARG A 12 -56.35 -38.58 35.09
N PHE A 13 -57.34 -37.92 34.53
CA PHE A 13 -57.11 -36.83 33.51
C PHE A 13 -56.62 -35.52 34.14
N LEU A 14 -57.01 -35.25 35.40
CA LEU A 14 -56.62 -34.03 36.12
C LEU A 14 -55.21 -34.13 36.76
N GLN A 15 -54.69 -35.36 36.95
CA GLN A 15 -53.31 -35.52 37.48
C GLN A 15 -52.25 -35.49 36.41
N SER A 16 -52.58 -35.76 35.14
CA SER A 16 -51.61 -35.67 34.01
C SER A 16 -51.47 -34.25 33.42
N THR A 17 -52.37 -33.33 33.70
CA THR A 17 -52.33 -31.93 33.29
C THR A 17 -51.54 -31.04 34.25
N ALA A 18 -51.33 -31.46 35.51
CA ALA A 18 -50.54 -30.67 36.46
C ALA A 18 -49.02 -30.86 36.37
N LEU A 19 -48.52 -31.95 35.77
CA LEU A 19 -47.11 -32.15 35.52
C LEU A 19 -46.61 -31.56 34.17
N GLY A 20 -47.52 -31.23 33.23
CA GLY A 20 -47.17 -30.61 31.95
C GLY A 20 -47.01 -29.08 32.04
N ALA A 21 -47.58 -28.43 33.08
CA ALA A 21 -47.51 -26.97 33.25
C ALA A 21 -46.24 -26.51 33.97
N ALA A 22 -45.53 -27.37 34.69
CA ALA A 22 -44.29 -27.01 35.39
C ALA A 22 -43.01 -27.12 34.52
N ALA A 23 -43.08 -27.80 33.36
CA ALA A 23 -41.93 -27.92 32.44
C ALA A 23 -41.91 -26.85 31.35
N ALA A 24 -42.99 -26.03 31.20
CA ALA A 24 -43.07 -24.94 30.22
C ALA A 24 -42.65 -23.55 30.78
N ALA A 25 -42.38 -23.44 32.08
CA ALA A 25 -42.01 -22.18 32.72
C ALA A 25 -40.46 -21.93 32.83
N GLY A 26 -39.63 -22.80 32.24
CA GLY A 26 -38.17 -22.79 32.40
C GLY A 26 -37.35 -22.26 31.23
N VAL A 27 -37.96 -21.75 30.14
CA VAL A 27 -37.21 -21.10 29.04
C VAL A 27 -37.90 -19.78 28.71
N LEU A 28 -37.87 -18.86 29.65
CA LEU A 28 -37.82 -17.46 29.33
C LEU A 28 -36.36 -17.21 28.89
N GLN A 29 -36.04 -17.59 27.65
CA GLN A 29 -34.90 -16.99 26.97
C GLN A 29 -35.13 -15.48 27.05
N ALA A 30 -34.28 -14.80 27.85
CA ALA A 30 -34.18 -13.36 27.77
C ALA A 30 -34.12 -13.00 26.28
N PRO A 31 -34.96 -12.06 25.78
CA PRO A 31 -34.88 -11.66 24.40
C PRO A 31 -33.43 -11.25 24.19
N ALA A 32 -32.72 -12.01 23.36
CA ALA A 32 -31.44 -11.52 22.82
C ALA A 32 -31.86 -10.19 22.18
N VAL A 33 -31.49 -9.09 22.85
CA VAL A 33 -31.65 -7.76 22.28
C VAL A 33 -30.75 -7.80 21.04
N LEU A 34 -31.33 -8.13 19.91
CA LEU A 34 -30.77 -7.94 18.59
C LEU A 34 -30.55 -6.44 18.50
N ARG A 35 -29.39 -5.98 19.02
CA ARG A 35 -28.94 -4.62 18.77
C ARG A 35 -28.84 -4.50 17.27
N ALA A 36 -29.72 -3.69 16.68
CA ALA A 36 -29.69 -3.44 15.25
C ALA A 36 -28.22 -3.05 14.89
N GLN A 37 -27.64 -3.79 13.96
CA GLN A 37 -26.31 -3.50 13.44
C GLN A 37 -26.31 -2.05 12.95
N GLY A 38 -25.21 -1.31 13.18
CA GLY A 38 -25.05 0.04 12.67
C GLY A 38 -25.14 0.07 11.13
N ALA A 39 -25.61 1.18 10.58
CA ALA A 39 -25.61 1.38 9.14
C ALA A 39 -24.19 1.23 8.58
N ALA A 40 -24.06 0.62 7.40
CA ALA A 40 -22.76 0.45 6.76
C ALA A 40 -22.06 1.81 6.52
N VAL A 41 -20.75 1.83 6.71
CA VAL A 41 -19.90 2.99 6.42
C VAL A 41 -19.35 2.83 5.02
N LYS A 42 -19.74 3.71 4.10
CA LYS A 42 -19.20 3.74 2.74
C LYS A 42 -17.80 4.34 2.74
N VAL A 43 -16.85 3.67 2.11
CA VAL A 43 -15.45 4.09 1.97
C VAL A 43 -15.06 4.04 0.50
N GLY A 44 -14.56 5.15 -0.01
CA GLY A 44 -14.02 5.23 -1.36
C GLY A 44 -12.66 4.52 -1.47
N ILE A 45 -12.52 3.62 -2.43
CA ILE A 45 -11.26 2.94 -2.76
C ILE A 45 -10.87 3.37 -4.17
N LEU A 46 -9.98 4.35 -4.24
CA LEU A 46 -9.57 5.02 -5.48
C LEU A 46 -8.23 4.48 -5.99
N HIS A 47 -8.23 3.86 -7.16
CA HIS A 47 -7.00 3.39 -7.81
C HIS A 47 -7.10 3.47 -9.33
N PRO A 48 -5.96 3.62 -10.05
CA PRO A 48 -5.91 3.52 -11.51
C PRO A 48 -5.95 2.04 -11.92
N VAL A 49 -7.13 1.43 -12.05
CA VAL A 49 -7.27 0.01 -12.41
C VAL A 49 -7.41 -0.24 -13.91
N SER A 50 -7.44 0.82 -14.70
CA SER A 50 -7.30 0.82 -16.15
C SER A 50 -6.18 1.77 -16.61
N GLY A 51 -5.75 1.65 -17.88
CA GLY A 51 -4.66 2.45 -18.43
C GLY A 51 -3.26 1.94 -18.07
N ALA A 52 -2.26 2.81 -18.19
CA ALA A 52 -0.83 2.45 -18.08
C ALA A 52 -0.43 1.93 -16.69
N LEU A 53 -1.10 2.37 -15.63
CA LEU A 53 -0.81 2.03 -14.23
C LEU A 53 -1.72 0.92 -13.68
N SER A 54 -2.47 0.25 -14.54
CA SER A 54 -3.53 -0.69 -14.14
C SER A 54 -3.06 -1.83 -13.26
N TYR A 55 -1.87 -2.37 -13.50
CA TYR A 55 -1.32 -3.45 -12.66
C TYR A 55 -1.20 -3.00 -11.20
N SER A 56 -0.50 -1.91 -10.94
CA SER A 56 -0.29 -1.40 -9.57
C SER A 56 -1.61 -0.96 -8.91
N GLY A 57 -2.50 -0.34 -9.68
CA GLY A 57 -3.83 0.03 -9.17
C GLY A 57 -4.67 -1.18 -8.75
N GLN A 58 -4.63 -2.27 -9.52
CA GLN A 58 -5.29 -3.53 -9.16
C GLN A 58 -4.70 -4.15 -7.90
N GLN A 59 -3.35 -4.13 -7.75
CA GLN A 59 -2.70 -4.60 -6.52
C GLN A 59 -3.14 -3.79 -5.29
N GLY A 60 -3.21 -2.46 -5.39
CA GLY A 60 -3.72 -1.61 -4.31
C GLY A 60 -5.17 -1.97 -3.93
N ARG A 61 -6.03 -2.18 -4.92
CA ARG A 61 -7.42 -2.60 -4.69
C ARG A 61 -7.52 -3.95 -3.98
N ILE A 62 -6.65 -4.92 -4.31
CA ILE A 62 -6.57 -6.21 -3.60
C ILE A 62 -6.28 -5.98 -2.12
N GLY A 63 -5.27 -5.18 -1.79
CA GLY A 63 -4.92 -4.86 -0.40
C GLY A 63 -6.08 -4.25 0.39
N ALA A 64 -6.74 -3.25 -0.21
CA ALA A 64 -7.89 -2.60 0.41
C ALA A 64 -9.07 -3.58 0.64
N THR A 65 -9.37 -4.43 -0.35
CA THR A 65 -10.44 -5.44 -0.26
C THR A 65 -10.17 -6.43 0.86
N LEU A 66 -8.95 -6.96 0.96
CA LEU A 66 -8.56 -7.91 1.99
C LEU A 66 -8.69 -7.33 3.41
N ALA A 67 -8.37 -6.04 3.59
CA ALA A 67 -8.56 -5.37 4.87
C ALA A 67 -10.03 -5.18 5.22
N ILE A 68 -10.85 -4.76 4.25
CA ILE A 68 -12.30 -4.59 4.44
C ILE A 68 -12.96 -5.94 4.80
N GLU A 69 -12.60 -7.01 4.11
CA GLU A 69 -13.07 -8.36 4.43
C GLU A 69 -12.72 -8.77 5.86
N GLU A 70 -11.46 -8.53 6.28
CA GLU A 70 -10.99 -8.86 7.63
C GLU A 70 -11.76 -8.06 8.71
N ILE A 71 -11.91 -6.76 8.54
CA ILE A 71 -12.65 -5.89 9.44
C ILE A 71 -14.10 -6.36 9.53
N ASN A 72 -14.73 -6.63 8.39
CA ASN A 72 -16.12 -7.04 8.31
C ASN A 72 -16.35 -8.42 8.93
N ALA A 73 -15.43 -9.37 8.72
CA ALA A 73 -15.46 -10.69 9.35
C ALA A 73 -15.26 -10.60 10.87
N GLY A 74 -14.43 -9.65 11.33
CA GLY A 74 -14.18 -9.36 12.74
C GLY A 74 -15.32 -8.67 13.49
N GLY A 75 -16.47 -8.45 12.81
CA GLY A 75 -17.66 -7.83 13.40
C GLY A 75 -17.88 -6.37 12.98
N GLY A 76 -17.09 -5.82 12.07
CA GLY A 76 -17.18 -4.42 11.62
C GLY A 76 -16.63 -3.43 12.65
N ILE A 77 -17.01 -2.15 12.52
CA ILE A 77 -16.61 -1.06 13.42
C ILE A 77 -17.44 -1.13 14.71
N LYS A 78 -16.85 -1.56 15.79
CA LYS A 78 -17.54 -1.85 17.06
C LYS A 78 -18.15 -0.59 17.68
N ALA A 79 -17.43 0.52 17.66
CA ALA A 79 -17.90 1.81 18.14
C ALA A 79 -19.14 2.31 17.37
N LEU A 80 -19.36 1.81 16.15
CA LEU A 80 -20.54 2.06 15.32
C LEU A 80 -21.53 0.87 15.35
N ARG A 81 -21.64 0.16 16.45
CA ARG A 81 -22.53 -1.00 16.64
C ARG A 81 -22.28 -2.12 15.63
N GLY A 82 -21.03 -2.35 15.27
CA GLY A 82 -20.66 -3.39 14.31
C GLY A 82 -20.96 -3.02 12.84
N ALA A 83 -21.02 -1.71 12.52
CA ALA A 83 -21.21 -1.24 11.15
C ALA A 83 -20.15 -1.85 10.23
N LYS A 84 -20.59 -2.41 9.11
CA LYS A 84 -19.69 -2.96 8.09
C LYS A 84 -19.13 -1.82 7.24
N ILE A 85 -17.91 -2.00 6.72
CA ILE A 85 -17.36 -1.13 5.68
C ILE A 85 -17.88 -1.60 4.33
N GLU A 86 -18.48 -0.69 3.57
CA GLU A 86 -18.89 -0.87 2.17
C GLU A 86 -17.94 -0.12 1.26
N ALA A 87 -17.23 -0.85 0.38
CA ALA A 87 -16.30 -0.24 -0.56
C ALA A 87 -17.05 0.40 -1.75
N VAL A 88 -16.80 1.68 -2.00
CA VAL A 88 -17.17 2.37 -3.23
C VAL A 88 -15.92 2.42 -4.12
N LEU A 89 -15.86 1.54 -5.11
CA LEU A 89 -14.68 1.37 -5.97
C LEU A 89 -14.64 2.43 -7.06
N GLY A 90 -13.51 3.13 -7.21
CA GLY A 90 -13.26 4.11 -8.26
C GLY A 90 -12.08 3.73 -9.15
N ASP A 91 -12.14 4.10 -10.42
CA ASP A 91 -11.05 3.96 -11.39
C ASP A 91 -10.55 5.32 -11.85
N ALA A 92 -9.35 5.69 -11.42
CA ALA A 92 -8.71 6.93 -11.83
C ALA A 92 -8.18 6.90 -13.28
N GLN A 93 -8.35 5.80 -14.02
CA GLN A 93 -7.97 5.65 -15.43
C GLN A 93 -6.52 6.06 -15.75
N SER A 94 -5.63 5.91 -14.77
CA SER A 94 -4.22 6.33 -14.82
C SER A 94 -4.00 7.83 -15.07
N THR A 95 -4.98 8.68 -14.77
CA THR A 95 -4.91 10.13 -14.99
C THR A 95 -5.36 10.95 -13.77
N PRO A 96 -4.80 12.16 -13.57
CA PRO A 96 -5.28 13.09 -12.54
C PRO A 96 -6.76 13.47 -12.72
N GLU A 97 -7.22 13.65 -13.96
CA GLU A 97 -8.60 14.00 -14.31
C GLU A 97 -9.56 12.89 -13.93
N GLY A 98 -9.19 11.64 -14.21
CA GLY A 98 -9.93 10.46 -13.75
C GLY A 98 -10.03 10.38 -12.24
N GLY A 99 -8.93 10.68 -11.53
CA GLY A 99 -8.91 10.79 -10.08
C GLY A 99 -9.89 11.82 -9.53
N ASN A 100 -9.92 13.03 -10.13
CA ASN A 100 -10.87 14.08 -9.76
C ASN A 100 -12.32 13.65 -9.98
N ALA A 101 -12.62 13.10 -11.15
CA ALA A 101 -13.98 12.66 -11.50
C ALA A 101 -14.49 11.58 -10.53
N GLU A 102 -13.63 10.66 -10.12
CA GLU A 102 -14.02 9.62 -9.16
C GLU A 102 -14.25 10.19 -7.75
N VAL A 103 -13.47 11.17 -7.30
CA VAL A 103 -13.73 11.85 -6.01
C VAL A 103 -15.10 12.51 -6.01
N GLU A 104 -15.51 13.18 -7.11
CA GLU A 104 -16.85 13.78 -7.23
C GLU A 104 -17.96 12.71 -7.12
N LYS A 105 -17.80 11.58 -7.82
CA LYS A 105 -18.73 10.44 -7.73
C LYS A 105 -18.79 9.86 -6.31
N MET A 106 -17.65 9.65 -5.67
CA MET A 106 -17.55 9.14 -4.31
C MET A 106 -18.21 10.07 -3.30
N ASN A 107 -18.00 11.39 -3.46
CA ASN A 107 -18.68 12.38 -2.64
C ASN A 107 -20.21 12.31 -2.82
N GLY A 108 -20.67 12.23 -4.07
CA GLY A 108 -22.11 12.05 -4.39
C GLY A 108 -22.70 10.74 -3.86
N ALA A 109 -21.89 9.68 -3.74
CA ALA A 109 -22.27 8.40 -3.13
C ALA A 109 -22.30 8.43 -1.60
N GLY A 110 -21.86 9.54 -0.97
CA GLY A 110 -21.85 9.72 0.48
C GLY A 110 -20.77 8.91 1.20
N VAL A 111 -19.56 8.75 0.61
CA VAL A 111 -18.45 8.10 1.30
C VAL A 111 -17.98 8.94 2.49
N ALA A 112 -17.60 8.26 3.57
CA ALA A 112 -17.08 8.89 4.77
C ALA A 112 -15.60 9.28 4.64
N ALA A 113 -14.83 8.53 3.86
CA ALA A 113 -13.42 8.78 3.59
C ALA A 113 -13.00 8.12 2.28
N ILE A 114 -11.84 8.51 1.73
CA ILE A 114 -11.19 7.88 0.57
C ILE A 114 -9.84 7.31 0.99
N VAL A 115 -9.49 6.13 0.47
CA VAL A 115 -8.17 5.50 0.57
C VAL A 115 -7.65 5.22 -0.83
N GLY A 116 -6.38 5.54 -1.09
CA GLY A 116 -5.72 5.16 -2.34
C GLY A 116 -5.03 6.30 -3.08
N GLY A 117 -5.01 6.15 -4.42
CA GLY A 117 -4.45 7.08 -5.39
C GLY A 117 -3.25 6.54 -6.15
N TYR A 118 -2.39 5.76 -5.54
CA TYR A 118 -1.18 5.20 -6.12
C TYR A 118 -0.23 6.27 -6.70
N ALA A 119 -0.53 6.80 -7.90
CA ALA A 119 0.34 7.75 -8.58
C ALA A 119 0.26 9.15 -7.96
N SER A 120 1.42 9.80 -7.79
CA SER A 120 1.49 11.12 -7.14
C SER A 120 0.64 12.19 -7.83
N GLY A 121 0.57 12.19 -9.17
CA GLY A 121 -0.28 13.12 -9.92
C GLY A 121 -1.76 12.93 -9.62
N ILE A 122 -2.21 11.69 -9.52
CA ILE A 122 -3.59 11.33 -9.13
C ILE A 122 -3.87 11.77 -7.69
N CYS A 123 -2.95 11.46 -6.75
CA CYS A 123 -3.10 11.85 -5.35
C CYS A 123 -3.15 13.36 -5.16
N LEU A 124 -2.34 14.13 -5.91
CA LEU A 124 -2.36 15.60 -5.90
C LEU A 124 -3.72 16.16 -6.32
N ALA A 125 -4.25 15.68 -7.43
CA ALA A 125 -5.53 16.14 -7.96
C ALA A 125 -6.70 15.69 -7.08
N ALA A 126 -6.77 14.40 -6.75
CA ALA A 126 -7.85 13.82 -5.97
C ALA A 126 -7.94 14.41 -4.55
N SER A 127 -6.81 14.59 -3.85
CA SER A 127 -6.81 15.21 -2.51
C SER A 127 -7.26 16.68 -2.53
N GLN A 128 -6.92 17.44 -3.59
CA GLN A 128 -7.41 18.80 -3.78
C GLN A 128 -8.92 18.85 -4.02
N THR A 129 -9.44 17.90 -4.79
CA THR A 129 -10.90 17.82 -5.03
C THR A 129 -11.61 17.37 -3.76
N ALA A 130 -11.08 16.38 -3.02
CA ALA A 130 -11.62 15.91 -1.75
C ALA A 130 -11.69 17.03 -0.70
N ALA A 131 -10.72 17.96 -0.69
CA ALA A 131 -10.68 19.10 0.23
C ALA A 131 -11.86 20.06 0.07
N ARG A 132 -12.49 20.14 -1.12
CA ARG A 132 -13.69 20.97 -1.34
C ARG A 132 -14.90 20.49 -0.55
N TYR A 133 -14.87 19.25 -0.10
CA TYR A 133 -15.95 18.55 0.57
C TYR A 133 -15.61 18.14 2.00
N ASP A 134 -14.48 18.63 2.54
CA ASP A 134 -13.91 18.18 3.80
C ASP A 134 -13.84 16.63 3.90
N LEU A 135 -13.62 15.98 2.75
CA LEU A 135 -13.62 14.52 2.62
C LEU A 135 -12.24 13.97 3.01
N PRO A 136 -12.11 13.20 4.11
CA PRO A 136 -10.84 12.62 4.53
C PRO A 136 -10.21 11.77 3.43
N TYR A 137 -8.94 11.98 3.15
CA TYR A 137 -8.20 11.29 2.10
C TYR A 137 -6.92 10.69 2.65
N ILE A 138 -6.84 9.35 2.71
CA ILE A 138 -5.65 8.62 3.13
C ILE A 138 -4.89 8.19 1.89
N VAL A 139 -3.73 8.82 1.68
CA VAL A 139 -2.82 8.50 0.59
C VAL A 139 -2.01 7.26 0.92
N ASP A 140 -2.05 6.29 0.04
CA ASP A 140 -1.39 5.00 0.14
C ASP A 140 0.09 5.04 -0.30
N VAL A 141 0.32 5.18 -1.61
CA VAL A 141 1.64 5.08 -2.27
C VAL A 141 2.18 6.44 -2.71
N GLY A 142 1.32 7.42 -3.02
CA GLY A 142 1.74 8.71 -3.56
C GLY A 142 2.83 9.39 -2.71
N VAL A 143 4.02 9.64 -3.31
CA VAL A 143 5.24 10.01 -2.56
C VAL A 143 5.63 11.48 -2.67
N VAL A 144 5.09 12.25 -3.62
CA VAL A 144 5.44 13.67 -3.81
C VAL A 144 5.12 14.48 -2.56
N ASP A 145 6.10 15.22 -2.04
CA ASP A 145 5.95 15.93 -0.76
C ASP A 145 4.85 16.99 -0.80
N SER A 146 4.59 17.59 -1.97
CA SER A 146 3.50 18.56 -2.13
C SER A 146 2.09 17.96 -1.93
N ILE A 147 1.91 16.65 -1.87
CA ILE A 147 0.62 16.05 -1.52
C ILE A 147 0.15 16.56 -0.15
N VAL A 148 1.04 16.63 0.83
CA VAL A 148 0.72 17.02 2.21
C VAL A 148 1.22 18.42 2.60
N SER A 149 2.18 19.02 1.85
CA SER A 149 2.73 20.34 2.18
C SER A 149 1.88 21.52 1.72
N ARG A 150 0.73 21.28 1.08
CA ARG A 150 -0.20 22.32 0.60
C ARG A 150 -1.17 22.84 1.68
N GLY A 151 -1.08 22.31 2.91
CA GLY A 151 -1.94 22.74 4.02
C GLY A 151 -3.38 22.19 3.94
N LEU A 152 -3.62 21.09 3.22
CA LEU A 152 -4.92 20.44 3.16
C LEU A 152 -5.17 19.66 4.46
N LYS A 153 -6.18 20.07 5.23
CA LYS A 153 -6.50 19.45 6.53
C LYS A 153 -7.07 18.04 6.42
N ASN A 154 -7.65 17.69 5.29
CA ASN A 154 -8.29 16.41 5.02
C ASN A 154 -7.35 15.33 4.51
N THR A 155 -6.07 15.62 4.25
CA THR A 155 -5.15 14.73 3.53
C THR A 155 -4.07 14.16 4.44
N PHE A 156 -3.98 12.83 4.50
CA PHE A 156 -3.07 12.08 5.36
C PHE A 156 -2.28 11.07 4.54
N ARG A 157 -0.96 11.24 4.43
CA ARG A 157 -0.09 10.30 3.76
C ARG A 157 0.46 9.29 4.74
N PHE A 158 0.11 8.01 4.55
CA PHE A 158 0.52 6.91 5.43
C PHE A 158 2.01 6.55 5.27
N GLY A 159 2.49 6.44 4.03
CA GLY A 159 3.89 6.14 3.71
C GLY A 159 4.82 7.36 3.85
N PRO A 160 6.16 7.16 3.72
CA PRO A 160 7.11 8.27 3.69
C PRO A 160 7.01 9.05 2.38
N GLY A 161 7.36 10.33 2.41
CA GLY A 161 7.51 11.16 1.21
C GLY A 161 8.84 10.94 0.49
N PHE A 162 8.93 11.36 -0.77
CA PHE A 162 10.13 11.11 -1.55
C PHE A 162 11.37 11.86 -1.01
N GLY A 163 11.20 12.98 -0.31
CA GLY A 163 12.33 13.68 0.35
C GLY A 163 13.00 12.80 1.40
N VAL A 164 12.22 12.11 2.24
CA VAL A 164 12.72 11.15 3.24
C VAL A 164 13.32 9.93 2.54
N ILE A 165 12.65 9.40 1.52
CA ILE A 165 13.10 8.21 0.80
C ILE A 165 14.42 8.50 0.06
N ALA A 166 14.51 9.59 -0.69
CA ALA A 166 15.72 9.98 -1.40
C ALA A 166 16.90 10.18 -0.46
N LYS A 167 16.70 10.90 0.66
CA LYS A 167 17.75 11.06 1.68
C LYS A 167 18.24 9.71 2.19
N THR A 168 17.34 8.84 2.63
CA THR A 168 17.69 7.52 3.16
C THR A 168 18.39 6.66 2.11
N ALA A 169 17.87 6.67 0.88
CA ALA A 169 18.45 5.94 -0.24
C ALA A 169 19.89 6.37 -0.49
N LEU A 170 20.15 7.66 -0.56
CA LEU A 170 21.48 8.19 -0.85
C LEU A 170 22.46 7.99 0.31
N ASP A 171 22.02 8.10 1.55
CA ASP A 171 22.84 7.81 2.72
C ASP A 171 23.25 6.31 2.76
N ASN A 172 22.31 5.41 2.43
CA ASN A 172 22.60 3.99 2.31
C ASN A 172 23.49 3.69 1.08
N LEU A 173 23.29 4.37 -0.04
CA LEU A 173 24.15 4.22 -1.23
C LEU A 173 25.62 4.63 -0.90
N VAL A 174 25.83 5.72 -0.17
CA VAL A 174 27.16 6.11 0.32
C VAL A 174 27.76 5.00 1.16
N THR A 175 27.00 4.46 2.12
CA THR A 175 27.46 3.36 2.97
C THR A 175 27.86 2.12 2.15
N ILE A 176 27.04 1.72 1.17
CA ILE A 176 27.31 0.60 0.28
C ILE A 176 28.59 0.87 -0.55
N ASN A 177 28.73 2.08 -1.08
CA ASN A 177 29.86 2.46 -1.90
C ASN A 177 31.17 2.54 -1.09
N ASP A 178 31.12 3.03 0.15
CA ASP A 178 32.28 3.06 1.05
C ASP A 178 32.74 1.65 1.42
N GLN A 179 31.82 0.72 1.68
CA GLN A 179 32.12 -0.70 1.91
C GLN A 179 32.78 -1.37 0.68
N ALA A 180 32.51 -0.86 -0.52
CA ALA A 180 33.12 -1.28 -1.78
C ALA A 180 34.35 -0.43 -2.20
N ASN A 181 35.02 0.23 -1.24
CA ASN A 181 36.18 1.10 -1.51
C ASN A 181 35.91 2.21 -2.55
N LYS A 182 34.70 2.79 -2.52
CA LYS A 182 34.25 3.85 -3.43
C LYS A 182 34.31 3.44 -4.90
N ALA A 183 33.84 2.24 -5.17
CA ALA A 183 33.87 1.66 -6.52
C ALA A 183 33.06 2.47 -7.55
N ALA A 184 32.01 3.19 -7.12
CA ALA A 184 31.18 4.02 -7.98
C ALA A 184 31.45 5.51 -7.77
N LYS A 185 31.48 6.26 -8.90
CA LYS A 185 31.69 7.72 -8.93
C LYS A 185 30.69 8.41 -9.86
N THR A 186 30.21 7.72 -10.89
CA THR A 186 29.35 8.28 -11.93
C THR A 186 27.98 7.64 -11.95
N VAL A 187 26.95 8.44 -12.23
CA VAL A 187 25.55 8.03 -12.18
C VAL A 187 24.80 8.54 -13.41
N MET A 188 23.93 7.72 -13.98
CA MET A 188 22.87 8.16 -14.87
C MET A 188 21.51 7.93 -14.23
N ILE A 189 20.59 8.91 -14.36
CA ILE A 189 19.22 8.83 -13.85
C ILE A 189 18.30 8.62 -15.03
N VAL A 190 17.38 7.64 -14.94
CA VAL A 190 16.32 7.41 -15.93
C VAL A 190 14.99 7.48 -15.20
N HIS A 191 14.13 8.45 -15.54
CA HIS A 191 12.91 8.68 -14.78
C HIS A 191 11.67 8.92 -15.67
N GLU A 192 10.51 8.58 -15.17
CA GLU A 192 9.27 9.00 -15.81
C GLU A 192 9.06 10.53 -15.62
N ASP A 193 8.35 11.17 -16.54
CA ASP A 193 8.31 12.63 -16.65
C ASP A 193 7.15 13.31 -15.90
N SER A 194 6.33 12.53 -15.14
CA SER A 194 5.25 13.10 -14.32
C SER A 194 5.77 13.68 -12.99
N ALA A 195 4.84 14.16 -12.17
CA ALA A 195 5.16 14.74 -10.85
C ALA A 195 6.04 13.82 -9.97
N PHE A 196 5.88 12.50 -10.07
CA PHE A 196 6.68 11.53 -9.33
C PHE A 196 8.13 11.52 -9.79
N GLY A 197 8.39 11.08 -11.02
CA GLY A 197 9.76 10.87 -11.49
C GLY A 197 10.52 12.17 -11.70
N ALA A 198 9.89 13.22 -12.27
CA ALA A 198 10.53 14.53 -12.44
C ALA A 198 10.88 15.17 -11.09
N GLY A 199 9.98 15.08 -10.09
CA GLY A 199 10.25 15.59 -8.74
C GLY A 199 11.38 14.86 -8.05
N LEU A 200 11.40 13.53 -8.13
CA LEU A 200 12.46 12.71 -7.55
C LEU A 200 13.82 12.95 -8.27
N ALA A 201 13.83 12.99 -9.60
CA ALA A 201 15.03 13.29 -10.37
C ALA A 201 15.66 14.64 -10.00
N LYS A 202 14.82 15.67 -9.76
CA LYS A 202 15.29 16.97 -9.27
C LYS A 202 16.01 16.85 -7.93
N LEU A 203 15.46 16.09 -6.98
CA LEU A 203 16.10 15.85 -5.67
C LEU A 203 17.41 15.09 -5.82
N LEU A 204 17.44 14.03 -6.63
CA LEU A 204 18.63 13.22 -6.86
C LEU A 204 19.75 14.04 -7.52
N ASN A 205 19.42 14.86 -8.53
CA ASN A 205 20.41 15.74 -9.17
C ASN A 205 21.01 16.76 -8.19
N ALA A 206 20.24 17.26 -7.24
CA ALA A 206 20.75 18.18 -6.22
C ALA A 206 21.63 17.47 -5.18
N GLN A 207 21.25 16.27 -4.75
CA GLN A 207 21.85 15.63 -3.59
C GLN A 207 22.99 14.65 -3.90
N LEU A 208 23.06 14.08 -5.11
CA LEU A 208 24.14 13.16 -5.52
C LEU A 208 25.52 13.82 -5.54
N PRO A 209 25.70 15.04 -6.11
CA PRO A 209 26.98 15.72 -6.09
C PRO A 209 27.51 16.02 -4.68
N GLU A 210 26.62 16.38 -3.75
CA GLU A 210 26.96 16.60 -2.34
C GLU A 210 27.51 15.34 -1.64
N ARG A 211 27.23 14.17 -2.20
CA ARG A 211 27.67 12.86 -1.72
C ARG A 211 28.80 12.24 -2.53
N GLY A 212 29.41 13.02 -3.41
CA GLY A 212 30.60 12.62 -4.19
C GLY A 212 30.30 11.83 -5.46
N PHE A 213 29.04 11.85 -5.96
CA PHE A 213 28.67 11.23 -7.23
C PHE A 213 28.51 12.30 -8.33
N GLN A 214 29.06 12.04 -9.49
CA GLN A 214 28.87 12.85 -10.68
C GLN A 214 27.66 12.33 -11.47
N VAL A 215 26.63 13.14 -11.66
CA VAL A 215 25.52 12.83 -12.56
C VAL A 215 25.95 13.14 -13.99
N LEU A 216 26.06 12.11 -14.84
CA LEU A 216 26.46 12.24 -16.25
C LEU A 216 25.28 12.74 -17.10
N GLU A 217 24.10 12.13 -16.96
CA GLU A 217 22.91 12.52 -17.67
C GLU A 217 21.66 12.13 -16.85
N THR A 218 20.61 12.91 -17.01
CA THR A 218 19.26 12.63 -16.48
C THR A 218 18.30 12.53 -17.66
N ILE A 219 17.71 11.36 -17.87
CA ILE A 219 16.91 11.04 -19.05
C ILE A 219 15.45 10.87 -18.64
N PRO A 220 14.55 11.80 -19.01
CA PRO A 220 13.11 11.65 -18.84
C PRO A 220 12.51 10.76 -19.92
N HIS A 221 11.38 10.12 -19.59
CA HIS A 221 10.52 9.44 -20.55
C HIS A 221 9.05 9.52 -20.14
N PRO A 222 8.10 9.50 -21.09
CA PRO A 222 6.67 9.47 -20.75
C PRO A 222 6.22 8.10 -20.23
N THR A 223 5.04 8.06 -19.62
CA THR A 223 4.32 6.84 -19.28
C THR A 223 2.99 6.80 -20.05
N PRO A 224 2.75 5.81 -20.90
CA PRO A 224 3.59 4.63 -21.18
C PRO A 224 4.75 4.90 -22.15
N THR A 225 5.90 4.30 -21.88
CA THR A 225 7.01 4.16 -22.86
C THR A 225 7.10 2.71 -23.32
N ARG A 226 7.31 2.50 -24.62
CA ARG A 226 7.33 1.18 -25.25
C ARG A 226 8.71 0.76 -25.77
N ASP A 227 9.68 1.64 -25.75
CA ASP A 227 11.02 1.40 -26.25
C ASP A 227 12.08 2.17 -25.45
N PHE A 228 13.07 1.45 -24.94
CA PHE A 228 14.24 2.02 -24.25
C PHE A 228 15.55 1.80 -25.00
N ASN A 229 15.54 1.34 -26.27
CA ASN A 229 16.76 1.05 -27.00
C ASN A 229 17.71 2.25 -27.04
N ASN A 230 17.23 3.44 -27.37
CA ASN A 230 18.04 4.66 -27.43
C ASN A 230 18.57 5.07 -26.05
N VAL A 231 17.77 4.93 -24.99
CA VAL A 231 18.18 5.20 -23.61
C VAL A 231 19.30 4.25 -23.21
N VAL A 232 19.17 2.95 -23.49
CA VAL A 232 20.15 1.94 -23.17
C VAL A 232 21.44 2.12 -23.98
N LEU A 233 21.35 2.54 -25.26
CA LEU A 233 22.52 2.91 -26.06
C LEU A 233 23.27 4.09 -25.46
N LYS A 234 22.60 5.12 -24.94
CA LYS A 234 23.24 6.23 -24.24
C LYS A 234 23.93 5.76 -22.96
N ILE A 235 23.27 4.91 -22.15
CA ILE A 235 23.88 4.30 -20.95
C ILE A 235 25.14 3.54 -21.34
N LYS A 236 25.09 2.73 -22.40
CA LYS A 236 26.24 1.98 -22.91
C LYS A 236 27.41 2.89 -23.35
N ALA A 237 27.08 3.97 -24.06
CA ALA A 237 28.09 4.91 -24.58
C ALA A 237 28.78 5.71 -23.46
N GLN A 238 28.01 6.14 -22.45
CA GLN A 238 28.54 6.92 -21.32
C GLN A 238 29.15 6.05 -20.22
N ASN A 239 28.82 4.76 -20.19
CA ASN A 239 29.34 3.76 -19.25
C ASN A 239 29.36 4.23 -17.79
N PRO A 240 28.21 4.63 -17.20
CA PRO A 240 28.13 5.07 -15.82
C PRO A 240 28.44 3.90 -14.86
N ASP A 241 28.97 4.23 -13.69
CA ASP A 241 29.13 3.23 -12.62
C ASP A 241 27.79 2.76 -12.09
N LEU A 242 26.81 3.68 -11.99
CA LEU A 242 25.47 3.39 -11.50
C LEU A 242 24.39 3.89 -12.47
N VAL A 243 23.30 3.14 -12.55
CA VAL A 243 22.04 3.60 -13.13
C VAL A 243 21.01 3.69 -12.02
N ILE A 244 20.32 4.82 -11.91
CA ILE A 244 19.22 5.06 -10.96
C ILE A 244 17.91 5.17 -11.73
N PRO A 245 17.11 4.10 -11.82
CA PRO A 245 15.78 4.14 -12.39
C PRO A 245 14.75 4.68 -11.38
N ALA A 246 13.87 5.58 -11.85
CA ALA A 246 12.71 6.09 -11.11
C ALA A 246 11.46 6.00 -12.02
N ASN A 247 10.96 4.79 -12.21
CA ASN A 247 9.95 4.43 -13.22
C ASN A 247 8.78 3.69 -12.59
N TYR A 248 7.61 3.74 -13.22
CA TYR A 248 6.51 2.84 -12.90
C TYR A 248 6.82 1.40 -13.34
N TYR A 249 5.98 0.45 -12.91
CA TYR A 249 6.25 -0.99 -13.04
C TYR A 249 6.62 -1.42 -14.47
N ASN A 250 5.79 -1.07 -15.46
CA ASN A 250 5.96 -1.57 -16.83
C ASN A 250 7.24 -1.03 -17.49
N GLU A 251 7.50 0.26 -17.33
CA GLU A 251 8.69 0.93 -17.87
C GLU A 251 9.96 0.44 -17.16
N TYR A 252 9.88 0.19 -15.85
CA TYR A 252 11.01 -0.38 -15.11
C TYR A 252 11.41 -1.75 -15.66
N VAL A 253 10.44 -2.65 -15.81
CA VAL A 253 10.65 -3.99 -16.37
C VAL A 253 11.24 -3.90 -17.78
N LEU A 254 10.68 -3.02 -18.63
CA LEU A 254 11.15 -2.85 -19.99
C LEU A 254 12.59 -2.33 -20.04
N LEU A 255 12.94 -1.31 -19.23
CA LEU A 255 14.29 -0.78 -19.14
C LEU A 255 15.30 -1.86 -18.70
N ALA A 256 15.01 -2.58 -17.62
CA ALA A 256 15.89 -3.62 -17.09
C ALA A 256 16.13 -4.75 -18.10
N ARG A 257 15.08 -5.19 -18.79
CA ARG A 257 15.17 -6.20 -19.86
C ARG A 257 15.94 -5.70 -21.06
N THR A 258 15.75 -4.45 -21.48
CA THR A 258 16.50 -3.87 -22.59
C THR A 258 17.98 -3.76 -22.26
N MET A 259 18.34 -3.37 -21.02
CA MET A 259 19.73 -3.38 -20.54
C MET A 259 20.33 -4.79 -20.61
N GLN A 260 19.60 -5.80 -20.10
CA GLN A 260 20.04 -7.20 -20.17
C GLN A 260 20.25 -7.67 -21.61
N GLN A 261 19.28 -7.44 -22.51
CA GLN A 261 19.37 -7.85 -23.91
C GLN A 261 20.54 -7.21 -24.65
N GLN A 262 20.81 -5.94 -24.38
CA GLN A 262 21.95 -5.20 -24.98
C GLN A 262 23.26 -5.42 -24.22
N LYS A 263 23.27 -6.29 -23.20
CA LYS A 263 24.45 -6.60 -22.36
C LYS A 263 25.06 -5.34 -21.75
N VAL A 264 24.22 -4.41 -21.32
CA VAL A 264 24.62 -3.21 -20.57
C VAL A 264 24.53 -3.51 -19.08
N ARG A 265 25.70 -3.52 -18.43
CA ARG A 265 25.84 -3.92 -17.04
C ARG A 265 26.71 -2.93 -16.30
N PRO A 266 26.13 -1.90 -15.66
CA PRO A 266 26.84 -0.99 -14.79
C PRO A 266 27.36 -1.73 -13.54
N LYS A 267 28.19 -1.10 -12.73
CA LYS A 267 28.60 -1.67 -11.43
C LYS A 267 27.42 -1.88 -10.48
N GLY A 268 26.35 -1.11 -10.63
CA GLY A 268 25.10 -1.30 -9.91
C GLY A 268 23.89 -0.63 -10.57
N ILE A 269 22.72 -1.23 -10.38
CA ILE A 269 21.41 -0.58 -10.59
C ILE A 269 20.87 -0.32 -9.19
N TYR A 270 20.76 0.96 -8.83
CA TYR A 270 20.31 1.38 -7.51
C TYR A 270 19.04 2.22 -7.66
N SER A 271 17.91 1.58 -7.53
CA SER A 271 16.62 2.25 -7.66
C SER A 271 16.27 3.06 -6.41
N VAL A 272 15.62 4.18 -6.65
CA VAL A 272 14.92 4.93 -5.61
C VAL A 272 13.45 4.96 -6.02
N LEU A 273 12.59 4.25 -5.29
CA LEU A 273 11.19 4.06 -5.64
C LEU A 273 11.03 3.39 -7.02
N GLY A 274 11.81 2.36 -7.28
CA GLY A 274 11.72 1.58 -8.52
C GLY A 274 10.43 0.76 -8.54
N GLY A 275 9.56 1.00 -9.51
CA GLY A 275 8.22 0.41 -9.54
C GLY A 275 8.18 -1.12 -9.65
N ALA A 276 9.25 -1.76 -10.15
CA ALA A 276 9.36 -3.21 -10.23
C ALA A 276 10.54 -3.79 -9.44
N ALA A 277 11.50 -2.97 -9.02
CA ALA A 277 12.73 -3.43 -8.39
C ALA A 277 12.49 -4.27 -7.12
N SER A 278 11.50 -3.88 -6.32
CA SER A 278 11.07 -4.59 -5.11
C SER A 278 9.79 -5.42 -5.36
N SER A 279 9.66 -6.06 -6.54
CA SER A 279 8.49 -6.84 -6.91
C SER A 279 8.81 -8.32 -7.15
N TYR A 280 8.21 -9.20 -6.37
CA TYR A 280 8.30 -10.66 -6.58
C TYR A 280 7.84 -11.11 -7.96
N LYS A 281 6.90 -10.38 -8.59
CA LYS A 281 6.49 -10.66 -9.97
C LYS A 281 7.64 -10.47 -10.95
N PHE A 282 8.36 -9.34 -10.85
CA PHE A 282 9.50 -9.05 -11.71
C PHE A 282 10.62 -10.06 -11.52
N VAL A 283 10.96 -10.39 -10.27
CA VAL A 283 11.99 -11.39 -9.94
C VAL A 283 11.64 -12.77 -10.51
N LYS A 284 10.36 -13.16 -10.41
CA LYS A 284 9.89 -14.47 -10.91
C LYS A 284 9.86 -14.54 -12.45
N GLU A 285 9.40 -13.48 -13.11
CA GLU A 285 9.22 -13.47 -14.56
C GLU A 285 10.52 -13.17 -15.32
N PHE A 286 11.43 -12.39 -14.72
CA PHE A 286 12.68 -11.94 -15.36
C PHE A 286 13.87 -12.04 -14.40
N PRO A 287 14.18 -13.25 -13.88
CA PRO A 287 15.17 -13.42 -12.82
C PRO A 287 16.57 -12.89 -13.20
N GLU A 288 17.00 -13.06 -14.45
CA GLU A 288 18.30 -12.57 -14.90
C GLU A 288 18.37 -11.04 -14.97
N ALA A 289 17.27 -10.40 -15.43
CA ALA A 289 17.21 -8.94 -15.49
C ALA A 289 17.08 -8.30 -14.10
N ALA A 290 16.54 -9.03 -13.13
CA ALA A 290 16.33 -8.55 -11.77
C ALA A 290 17.55 -8.72 -10.85
N GLN A 291 18.51 -9.63 -11.20
CA GLN A 291 19.63 -9.98 -10.32
C GLN A 291 20.46 -8.77 -9.90
N TYR A 292 20.73 -8.70 -8.60
CA TYR A 292 21.54 -7.69 -7.92
C TYR A 292 21.01 -6.26 -7.98
N ILE A 293 19.80 -6.04 -8.53
CA ILE A 293 19.16 -4.72 -8.45
C ILE A 293 18.87 -4.39 -6.99
N MET A 294 19.27 -3.20 -6.58
CA MET A 294 18.96 -2.60 -5.28
C MET A 294 17.80 -1.62 -5.43
N ASP A 295 17.00 -1.47 -4.37
CA ASP A 295 15.91 -0.49 -4.33
C ASP A 295 15.71 0.07 -2.92
N CYS A 296 15.49 1.37 -2.82
CA CYS A 296 15.02 2.00 -1.59
C CYS A 296 13.55 2.36 -1.77
N ASN A 297 12.66 1.63 -1.09
CA ASN A 297 11.23 1.71 -1.34
C ASN A 297 10.41 1.36 -0.09
N HIS A 298 9.10 1.30 -0.23
CA HIS A 298 8.20 0.71 0.74
C HIS A 298 8.45 -0.80 0.83
N TRP A 299 8.43 -1.32 2.05
CA TRP A 299 8.53 -2.76 2.29
C TRP A 299 7.68 -3.14 3.50
N PHE A 300 7.21 -4.38 3.57
CA PHE A 300 6.51 -4.90 4.73
C PHE A 300 7.49 -5.26 5.86
N ASP A 301 6.98 -5.37 7.09
CA ASP A 301 7.79 -5.84 8.22
C ASP A 301 7.95 -7.37 8.16
N PRO A 302 9.15 -7.89 7.83
CA PRO A 302 9.39 -9.33 7.72
C PRO A 302 9.33 -10.06 9.07
N LYS A 303 9.30 -9.33 10.18
CA LYS A 303 9.20 -9.88 11.55
C LYS A 303 7.77 -9.82 12.11
N ASN A 304 6.86 -9.15 11.42
CA ASN A 304 5.47 -9.00 11.85
C ASN A 304 4.64 -10.23 11.43
N PRO A 305 4.11 -11.04 12.40
CA PRO A 305 3.31 -12.21 12.07
C PRO A 305 2.07 -11.89 11.19
N LYS A 306 1.48 -10.69 11.37
CA LYS A 306 0.34 -10.24 10.56
C LYS A 306 0.76 -9.99 9.10
N ALA A 307 1.94 -9.40 8.88
CA ALA A 307 2.48 -9.20 7.53
C ALA A 307 2.73 -10.53 6.82
N LEU A 308 3.30 -11.50 7.54
CA LEU A 308 3.55 -12.85 7.00
C LEU A 308 2.25 -13.62 6.73
N ALA A 309 1.25 -13.50 7.59
CA ALA A 309 -0.07 -14.08 7.38
C ALA A 309 -0.77 -13.46 6.15
N LEU A 310 -0.70 -12.14 5.99
CA LEU A 310 -1.22 -11.45 4.82
C LEU A 310 -0.50 -11.90 3.54
N LYS A 311 0.83 -12.00 3.57
CA LYS A 311 1.63 -12.53 2.44
C LYS A 311 1.13 -13.90 2.02
N LYS A 312 1.02 -14.83 2.97
CA LYS A 312 0.51 -16.19 2.71
C LYS A 312 -0.91 -16.18 2.13
N LYS A 313 -1.80 -15.30 2.62
CA LYS A 313 -3.18 -15.17 2.11
C LYS A 313 -3.19 -14.69 0.65
N VAL A 314 -2.38 -13.69 0.32
CA VAL A 314 -2.27 -13.12 -1.04
C VAL A 314 -1.69 -14.17 -2.01
N GLU A 315 -0.60 -14.82 -1.63
CA GLU A 315 0.04 -15.86 -2.45
C GLU A 315 -0.86 -17.09 -2.65
N GLY A 316 -1.66 -17.44 -1.63
CA GLY A 316 -2.67 -18.50 -1.73
C GLY A 316 -3.81 -18.19 -2.71
N GLN A 317 -4.00 -16.94 -3.09
CA GLN A 317 -4.92 -16.49 -4.14
C GLN A 317 -4.24 -16.34 -5.52
N ASN A 318 -3.03 -16.87 -5.69
CA ASN A 318 -2.20 -16.70 -6.90
C ASN A 318 -1.91 -15.24 -7.25
N GLN A 319 -1.80 -14.38 -6.23
CA GLN A 319 -1.43 -12.98 -6.37
C GLN A 319 -0.02 -12.74 -5.83
N PHE A 320 0.61 -11.65 -6.26
CA PHE A 320 1.92 -11.25 -5.73
C PHE A 320 1.76 -10.31 -4.53
N TYR A 321 2.57 -10.52 -3.50
CA TYR A 321 2.61 -9.66 -2.33
C TYR A 321 3.47 -8.43 -2.64
N THR A 322 2.82 -7.34 -3.05
CA THR A 322 3.46 -6.10 -3.53
C THR A 322 3.27 -4.96 -2.53
N TYR A 323 4.09 -3.89 -2.67
CA TYR A 323 3.98 -2.73 -1.78
C TYR A 323 2.61 -2.06 -1.87
N GLU A 324 1.95 -2.08 -3.00
CA GLU A 324 0.60 -1.58 -3.16
C GLU A 324 -0.40 -2.37 -2.29
N VAL A 325 -0.24 -3.70 -2.22
CA VAL A 325 -1.11 -4.57 -1.41
C VAL A 325 -0.98 -4.21 0.06
N TYR A 326 0.24 -4.26 0.62
CA TYR A 326 0.39 -4.09 2.07
C TYR A 326 0.25 -2.64 2.55
N LEU A 327 0.52 -1.64 1.71
CA LEU A 327 0.22 -0.24 2.02
C LEU A 327 -1.29 0.01 2.09
N ASN A 328 -2.04 -0.40 1.05
CA ASN A 328 -3.50 -0.22 1.04
C ASN A 328 -4.21 -0.99 2.14
N TYR A 329 -3.79 -2.22 2.38
CA TYR A 329 -4.28 -2.98 3.53
C TYR A 329 -4.07 -2.20 4.84
N SER A 330 -2.88 -1.66 5.05
CA SER A 330 -2.56 -0.86 6.25
C SER A 330 -3.34 0.45 6.32
N CYS A 331 -3.56 1.14 5.20
CA CYS A 331 -4.34 2.37 5.13
C CYS A 331 -5.82 2.15 5.51
N VAL A 332 -6.41 1.04 5.06
CA VAL A 332 -7.80 0.70 5.43
C VAL A 332 -7.90 0.34 6.91
N LEU A 333 -6.90 -0.35 7.47
CA LEU A 333 -6.85 -0.61 8.92
C LEU A 333 -6.68 0.67 9.74
N LEU A 334 -5.87 1.63 9.26
CA LEU A 334 -5.74 2.96 9.86
C LEU A 334 -7.08 3.71 9.85
N LEU A 335 -7.82 3.65 8.75
CA LEU A 335 -9.15 4.24 8.67
C LEU A 335 -10.14 3.58 9.66
N ALA A 336 -10.10 2.25 9.77
CA ALA A 336 -10.93 1.52 10.73
C ALA A 336 -10.61 1.92 12.18
N ASP A 337 -9.33 2.08 12.54
CA ASP A 337 -8.91 2.62 13.84
C ASP A 337 -9.44 4.04 14.07
N ALA A 338 -9.39 4.89 13.05
CA ALA A 338 -9.92 6.25 13.12
C ALA A 338 -11.45 6.25 13.34
N LEU A 339 -12.20 5.39 12.63
CA LEU A 339 -13.63 5.22 12.81
C LEU A 339 -14.00 4.69 14.21
N GLU A 340 -13.22 3.75 14.76
CA GLU A 340 -13.39 3.26 16.14
C GLU A 340 -13.17 4.38 17.15
N ARG A 341 -12.09 5.16 17.03
CA ARG A 341 -11.78 6.26 17.96
C ARG A 341 -12.74 7.44 17.83
N ALA A 342 -13.15 7.76 16.62
CA ALA A 342 -14.14 8.80 16.35
C ALA A 342 -15.54 8.42 16.85
N ALA A 343 -15.86 7.12 16.96
CA ALA A 343 -17.18 6.55 17.17
C ALA A 343 -18.24 7.20 16.24
N SER A 344 -17.83 7.56 15.02
CA SER A 344 -18.64 8.32 14.06
C SER A 344 -18.11 8.12 12.63
N ALA A 345 -19.00 8.19 11.64
CA ALA A 345 -18.66 8.30 10.23
C ALA A 345 -18.67 9.76 9.72
N ASP A 346 -18.80 10.73 10.63
CA ASP A 346 -18.68 12.14 10.33
C ASP A 346 -17.24 12.50 9.90
N ARG A 347 -17.11 13.30 8.83
CA ARG A 347 -15.82 13.60 8.20
C ARG A 347 -14.87 14.36 9.11
N ASP A 348 -15.37 15.38 9.82
CA ASP A 348 -14.53 16.20 10.72
C ASP A 348 -14.01 15.36 11.89
N LYS A 349 -14.84 14.45 12.40
CA LYS A 349 -14.43 13.53 13.48
C LYS A 349 -13.42 12.50 13.00
N ILE A 350 -13.52 12.02 11.76
CA ILE A 350 -12.52 11.13 11.16
C ILE A 350 -11.20 11.90 10.97
N ILE A 351 -11.22 13.14 10.47
CA ILE A 351 -10.05 14.00 10.34
C ILE A 351 -9.36 14.17 11.69
N ALA A 352 -10.08 14.57 12.73
CA ALA A 352 -9.54 14.75 14.08
C ALA A 352 -8.96 13.44 14.67
N ALA A 353 -9.61 12.30 14.37
CA ALA A 353 -9.11 10.99 14.76
C ALA A 353 -7.82 10.61 13.99
N LEU A 354 -7.69 10.95 12.71
CA LEU A 354 -6.46 10.73 11.95
C LEU A 354 -5.33 11.63 12.43
N GLU A 355 -5.58 12.91 12.66
CA GLU A 355 -4.59 13.87 13.19
C GLU A 355 -3.97 13.39 14.52
N SER A 356 -4.78 12.84 15.41
CA SER A 356 -4.34 12.32 16.73
C SER A 356 -3.93 10.84 16.69
N SER A 357 -3.70 10.26 15.52
CA SER A 357 -3.44 8.82 15.38
C SER A 357 -2.11 8.40 16.01
N THR A 358 -2.15 7.28 16.74
CA THR A 358 -0.99 6.53 17.25
C THR A 358 -1.10 5.04 16.88
N PHE A 359 -1.69 4.77 15.72
CA PHE A 359 -2.00 3.42 15.25
C PHE A 359 -0.74 2.58 15.03
N LYS A 360 -0.77 1.33 15.49
CA LYS A 360 0.33 0.34 15.39
C LYS A 360 -0.09 -0.94 14.67
N GLY A 361 -1.36 -1.06 14.29
CA GLY A 361 -1.93 -2.30 13.76
C GLY A 361 -1.62 -2.58 12.27
N HIS A 362 -0.73 -1.79 11.67
CA HIS A 362 -0.28 -1.94 10.29
C HIS A 362 0.77 -3.07 10.13
N VAL A 363 1.05 -3.44 8.88
CA VAL A 363 2.01 -4.51 8.54
C VAL A 363 3.36 -3.98 8.06
N MET A 364 3.61 -2.67 8.24
CA MET A 364 4.82 -1.98 7.80
C MET A 364 5.87 -1.96 8.91
N PRO A 365 7.18 -1.85 8.59
CA PRO A 365 8.26 -1.69 9.56
C PRO A 365 8.32 -0.25 10.10
N TYR A 366 7.16 0.33 10.36
CA TYR A 366 7.01 1.70 10.84
C TYR A 366 6.82 1.75 12.35
N GLY A 367 7.15 2.89 12.95
CA GLY A 367 6.68 3.22 14.29
C GLY A 367 5.16 3.47 14.30
N PRO A 368 4.60 3.79 15.48
CA PRO A 368 3.22 4.23 15.57
C PRO A 368 2.96 5.40 14.63
N THR A 369 1.78 5.46 14.01
CA THR A 369 1.44 6.63 13.20
C THR A 369 1.48 7.90 14.04
N LYS A 370 2.08 8.95 13.47
CA LYS A 370 2.11 10.29 14.03
C LYS A 370 2.03 11.29 12.88
N PHE A 371 0.88 11.88 12.70
CA PHE A 371 0.69 12.84 11.63
C PHE A 371 1.13 14.26 12.05
N VAL A 372 1.97 14.87 11.23
CA VAL A 372 2.35 16.28 11.32
C VAL A 372 2.10 16.88 9.94
N ASN A 373 1.20 17.83 9.84
CA ASN A 373 0.76 18.41 8.58
C ASN A 373 0.37 17.33 7.55
N GLY A 374 -0.38 16.31 7.98
CA GLY A 374 -0.81 15.20 7.14
C GLY A 374 0.26 14.16 6.79
N GLN A 375 1.54 14.37 7.15
CA GLN A 375 2.60 13.39 6.94
C GLN A 375 2.79 12.49 8.15
N ASN A 376 2.73 11.17 7.96
CA ASN A 376 3.11 10.21 8.99
C ASN A 376 4.61 10.25 9.26
N GLN A 377 4.99 10.70 10.45
CA GLN A 377 6.39 10.77 10.89
C GLN A 377 6.97 9.41 11.32
N GLY A 378 6.12 8.42 11.55
CA GLY A 378 6.56 7.05 11.88
C GLY A 378 7.00 6.23 10.67
N ALA A 379 6.75 6.72 9.45
CA ALA A 379 7.02 6.00 8.22
C ALA A 379 8.49 6.13 7.77
N ALA A 380 9.08 5.02 7.34
CA ALA A 380 10.45 4.95 6.84
C ALA A 380 10.58 3.96 5.67
N PRO A 381 11.46 4.23 4.68
CA PRO A 381 11.71 3.29 3.61
C PRO A 381 12.65 2.16 4.06
N VAL A 382 12.70 1.11 3.25
CA VAL A 382 13.61 -0.03 3.41
C VAL A 382 14.43 -0.19 2.13
N ASN A 383 15.72 -0.51 2.26
CA ASN A 383 16.52 -0.93 1.12
C ASN A 383 16.49 -2.44 0.97
N THR A 384 16.20 -2.87 -0.23
CA THR A 384 16.20 -4.27 -0.66
C THR A 384 17.23 -4.51 -1.76
N GLN A 385 17.57 -5.77 -1.98
CA GLN A 385 18.35 -6.22 -3.12
C GLN A 385 17.87 -7.59 -3.59
N VAL A 386 17.84 -7.81 -4.89
CA VAL A 386 17.52 -9.13 -5.46
C VAL A 386 18.79 -9.98 -5.44
N VAL A 387 18.76 -11.07 -4.69
CA VAL A 387 19.87 -12.03 -4.58
C VAL A 387 19.29 -13.44 -4.61
N GLY A 388 19.82 -14.28 -5.51
CA GLY A 388 19.40 -15.70 -5.56
C GLY A 388 17.91 -15.91 -5.88
N ASN A 389 17.34 -15.09 -6.76
CA ASN A 389 15.93 -15.07 -7.14
C ASN A 389 14.95 -14.73 -6.00
N ASP A 390 15.43 -14.08 -4.95
CA ASP A 390 14.61 -13.58 -3.84
C ASP A 390 14.95 -12.11 -3.56
N ILE A 391 14.05 -11.43 -2.85
CA ILE A 391 14.23 -10.03 -2.45
C ILE A 391 14.67 -10.02 -0.99
N GLN A 392 15.91 -9.59 -0.78
CA GLN A 392 16.54 -9.51 0.54
C GLN A 392 16.52 -8.07 1.05
N VAL A 393 16.20 -7.86 2.32
CA VAL A 393 16.38 -6.57 2.99
C VAL A 393 17.86 -6.40 3.30
N ILE A 394 18.44 -5.26 2.89
CA ILE A 394 19.85 -4.91 3.16
C ILE A 394 19.99 -3.75 4.16
N PHE A 395 19.00 -2.86 4.25
CA PHE A 395 18.87 -1.80 5.28
C PHE A 395 17.41 -1.55 5.64
N PRO A 396 17.13 -1.10 6.89
CA PRO A 396 18.08 -0.93 8.01
C PRO A 396 18.51 -2.27 8.62
N ALA A 397 19.60 -2.27 9.38
CA ALA A 397 20.17 -3.46 10.02
C ALA A 397 19.15 -4.24 10.88
N ALA A 398 18.19 -3.54 11.49
CA ALA A 398 17.14 -4.16 12.30
C ALA A 398 16.26 -5.17 11.52
N PHE A 399 16.12 -5.02 10.21
CA PHE A 399 15.33 -5.87 9.33
C PHE A 399 16.17 -6.61 8.28
N ALA A 400 17.48 -6.35 8.21
CA ALA A 400 18.37 -6.93 7.20
C ALA A 400 18.40 -8.45 7.29
N SER A 401 18.24 -9.08 6.14
CA SER A 401 18.36 -10.54 5.92
C SER A 401 19.62 -10.91 5.14
N ALA A 402 20.27 -9.93 4.48
CA ALA A 402 21.51 -10.10 3.74
C ALA A 402 22.40 -8.85 3.83
N LYS A 403 23.69 -9.01 3.46
CA LYS A 403 24.60 -7.90 3.19
C LYS A 403 24.47 -7.47 1.73
N PRO A 404 24.65 -6.18 1.42
CA PRO A 404 24.64 -5.73 0.03
C PRO A 404 25.75 -6.38 -0.79
N VAL A 405 25.43 -6.80 -2.01
CA VAL A 405 26.38 -7.28 -3.02
C VAL A 405 26.63 -6.14 -4.00
N PHE A 406 27.77 -5.48 -3.85
CA PHE A 406 28.17 -4.36 -4.70
C PHE A 406 29.72 -4.29 -4.78
N PRO A 407 30.33 -4.08 -5.96
CA PRO A 407 29.69 -4.05 -7.29
C PRO A 407 28.98 -5.34 -7.67
N MET A 408 28.06 -5.26 -8.67
CA MET A 408 27.43 -6.47 -9.22
C MET A 408 28.53 -7.42 -9.72
N PRO A 409 28.46 -8.73 -9.42
CA PRO A 409 29.44 -9.71 -9.92
C PRO A 409 29.46 -9.70 -11.46
N PRO A 410 30.61 -10.03 -12.10
CA PRO A 410 30.67 -10.21 -13.55
C PRO A 410 29.65 -11.27 -14.00
N ALA A 411 29.21 -11.15 -15.29
CA ALA A 411 28.23 -12.07 -15.88
C ALA A 411 28.81 -13.47 -16.10
#